data_14ca859173eadaf4dfc96d3ef1f6f668
#
_entry.id   14ca859173eadaf4dfc96d3ef1f6f668
#
_cell.length_a   1.000
_cell.length_b   1.000
_cell.length_c   1.000
_cell.angle_alpha   90.00
_cell.angle_beta   90.00
_cell.angle_gamma   90.00
#
_symmetry.space_group_name_H-M   'P 1'
#
loop_
_entity.id
_entity.type
_entity.pdbx_description
1 polymer ?
#
loop_
_entity_poly.entity_id
_entity_poly.type
_entity_poly.pdbx_seq_one_letter_code
_entity_poly.pdbx_strand_id
1 'polypeptide(L)'
;IRDFCLSRGLGDVYKRQNVESLLHKQRFITTATIDPAVRSARLPEDRFLESLSALVTQEVGKTLGLLNNYAASTAYSTANLRSAKFTSEHGLAPSIMDGEFYNYVAQPSDKGVRLINNVLGEYDRYAIEWGYRYFPEEEGDPAREAKRLVEFVNKKVANPIYRYAPRQTYSVDPTVRTEDLGDDHLMSSTLGMKNLAIIRSQLGQWIQNDPDS
;
A
#
# COMPACT_ATOMS: atom_id res chain seq x y z
N ILE A 1 -17.18 6.10 -16.15
CA ILE A 1 -18.14 6.94 -15.37
C ILE A 1 -19.59 6.51 -15.64
N ARG A 2 -19.96 6.15 -16.90
CA ARG A 2 -21.34 5.76 -17.24
C ARG A 2 -21.79 4.46 -16.59
N ASP A 3 -20.90 3.49 -16.39
CA ASP A 3 -21.23 2.19 -15.78
C ASP A 3 -21.38 2.25 -14.26
N PHE A 4 -20.82 3.28 -13.63
CA PHE A 4 -20.90 3.45 -12.17
C PHE A 4 -22.30 3.94 -11.72
N CYS A 5 -23.04 4.62 -12.60
CA CYS A 5 -24.36 5.19 -12.27
C CYS A 5 -25.55 4.31 -12.60
N LEU A 6 -25.38 3.14 -13.25
CA LEU A 6 -26.48 2.33 -13.79
C LEU A 6 -26.71 0.99 -13.07
N SER A 7 -25.88 0.63 -12.08
CA SER A 7 -26.11 -0.59 -11.32
C SER A 7 -27.04 -0.31 -10.14
N ARG A 8 -28.32 -0.55 -10.33
CA ARG A 8 -29.33 -0.50 -9.27
C ARG A 8 -29.58 -1.92 -8.71
N GLY A 9 -29.51 -2.09 -7.41
CA GLY A 9 -29.94 -3.30 -6.74
C GLY A 9 -28.90 -4.43 -6.65
N LEU A 10 -29.25 -5.64 -7.05
CA LEU A 10 -28.43 -6.87 -6.91
C LEU A 10 -27.00 -6.75 -7.47
N GLY A 11 -26.80 -5.96 -8.52
CA GLY A 11 -25.47 -5.73 -9.10
C GLY A 11 -24.51 -5.00 -8.15
N ASP A 12 -25.00 -4.06 -7.35
CA ASP A 12 -24.17 -3.31 -6.40
C ASP A 12 -23.82 -4.15 -5.18
N VAL A 13 -24.75 -4.96 -4.71
CA VAL A 13 -24.52 -5.94 -3.63
C VAL A 13 -23.48 -6.97 -4.08
N TYR A 14 -23.58 -7.49 -5.29
CA TYR A 14 -22.63 -8.45 -5.84
C TYR A 14 -21.23 -7.85 -6.03
N LYS A 15 -21.13 -6.62 -6.52
CA LYS A 15 -19.85 -5.89 -6.65
C LYS A 15 -19.20 -5.66 -5.29
N ARG A 16 -20.00 -5.24 -4.29
CA ARG A 16 -19.53 -5.04 -2.91
C ARG A 16 -19.01 -6.34 -2.30
N GLN A 17 -19.72 -7.44 -2.45
CA GLN A 17 -19.30 -8.75 -1.95
C GLN A 17 -17.99 -9.21 -2.60
N ASN A 18 -17.78 -8.93 -3.89
CA ASN A 18 -16.54 -9.27 -4.57
C ASN A 18 -15.35 -8.45 -4.04
N VAL A 19 -15.52 -7.15 -3.81
CA VAL A 19 -14.48 -6.30 -3.25
C VAL A 19 -14.15 -6.73 -1.82
N GLU A 20 -15.17 -6.95 -0.98
CA GLU A 20 -14.99 -7.43 0.39
C GLU A 20 -14.23 -8.77 0.42
N SER A 21 -14.64 -9.72 -0.41
CA SER A 21 -13.98 -11.03 -0.49
C SER A 21 -12.52 -10.91 -0.96
N LEU A 22 -12.23 -10.02 -1.90
CA LEU A 22 -10.86 -9.79 -2.37
C LEU A 22 -9.98 -9.18 -1.27
N LEU A 23 -10.44 -8.12 -0.63
CA LEU A 23 -9.73 -7.46 0.46
C LEU A 23 -9.53 -8.41 1.65
N HIS A 24 -10.55 -9.22 1.96
CA HIS A 24 -10.44 -10.23 3.02
C HIS A 24 -9.36 -11.27 2.71
N LYS A 25 -9.36 -11.84 1.49
CA LYS A 25 -8.35 -12.82 1.09
C LYS A 25 -6.93 -12.26 1.16
N GLN A 26 -6.71 -11.06 0.62
CA GLN A 26 -5.40 -10.42 0.65
C GLN A 26 -4.95 -10.15 2.10
N ARG A 27 -5.83 -9.59 2.92
CA ARG A 27 -5.54 -9.31 4.32
C ARG A 27 -5.30 -10.56 5.13
N PHE A 28 -6.08 -11.62 4.89
CA PHE A 28 -5.93 -12.91 5.56
C PHE A 28 -4.55 -13.52 5.31
N ILE A 29 -4.12 -13.67 4.06
CA ILE A 29 -2.83 -14.30 3.73
C ILE A 29 -1.63 -13.50 4.19
N THR A 30 -1.77 -12.21 4.42
CA THR A 30 -0.68 -11.31 4.81
C THR A 30 -0.63 -11.05 6.31
N THR A 31 -1.78 -10.97 6.99
CA THR A 31 -1.82 -10.47 8.38
C THR A 31 -2.47 -11.42 9.39
N ALA A 32 -3.06 -12.55 8.99
CA ALA A 32 -3.78 -13.46 9.89
C ALA A 32 -2.93 -14.05 11.02
N THR A 33 -1.61 -14.09 10.87
CA THR A 33 -0.70 -14.54 11.92
C THR A 33 -0.64 -13.56 13.10
N ILE A 34 -0.92 -12.26 12.87
CA ILE A 34 -0.80 -11.17 13.84
C ILE A 34 -2.17 -10.63 14.24
N ASP A 35 -3.10 -10.49 13.27
CA ASP A 35 -4.45 -9.99 13.50
C ASP A 35 -5.46 -11.16 13.55
N PRO A 36 -5.87 -11.61 14.75
CA PRO A 36 -6.84 -12.69 14.87
C PRO A 36 -8.23 -12.34 14.27
N ALA A 37 -8.56 -11.06 14.20
CA ALA A 37 -9.85 -10.60 13.71
C ALA A 37 -10.12 -10.94 12.24
N VAL A 38 -9.05 -11.12 11.44
CA VAL A 38 -9.20 -11.46 10.02
C VAL A 38 -9.33 -12.97 9.76
N ARG A 39 -9.34 -13.80 10.80
CA ARG A 39 -9.44 -15.27 10.68
C ARG A 39 -10.87 -15.77 10.52
N SER A 40 -11.86 -14.93 10.78
CA SER A 40 -13.27 -15.23 10.62
C SER A 40 -13.67 -15.33 9.13
N ALA A 41 -14.75 -16.05 8.84
CA ALA A 41 -15.30 -16.22 7.48
C ALA A 41 -15.69 -14.88 6.85
N ARG A 42 -16.04 -13.90 7.67
CA ARG A 42 -16.32 -12.53 7.25
C ARG A 42 -15.29 -11.56 7.83
N LEU A 43 -14.85 -10.61 7.02
CA LEU A 43 -13.99 -9.54 7.48
C LEU A 43 -14.79 -8.61 8.41
N PRO A 44 -14.33 -8.36 9.66
CA PRO A 44 -14.97 -7.37 10.54
C PRO A 44 -15.04 -6.00 9.87
N GLU A 45 -16.12 -5.27 10.17
CA GLU A 45 -16.42 -4.00 9.50
C GLU A 45 -15.27 -2.96 9.63
N ASP A 46 -14.67 -2.85 10.80
CA ASP A 46 -13.53 -1.98 11.04
C ASP A 46 -12.34 -2.34 10.16
N ARG A 47 -12.05 -3.63 9.99
CA ARG A 47 -10.98 -4.13 9.12
C ARG A 47 -11.29 -3.95 7.64
N PHE A 48 -12.56 -4.09 7.28
CA PHE A 48 -13.02 -3.79 5.92
C PHE A 48 -12.86 -2.30 5.60
N LEU A 49 -13.31 -1.42 6.49
CA LEU A 49 -13.20 0.04 6.30
C LEU A 49 -11.75 0.51 6.23
N GLU A 50 -10.84 -0.05 7.02
CA GLU A 50 -9.40 0.24 6.90
C GLU A 50 -8.86 -0.11 5.50
N SER A 51 -9.20 -1.30 5.01
CA SER A 51 -8.74 -1.77 3.69
C SER A 51 -9.37 -0.97 2.55
N LEU A 52 -10.66 -0.66 2.68
CA LEU A 52 -11.37 0.19 1.73
C LEU A 52 -10.80 1.61 1.71
N SER A 53 -10.46 2.17 2.88
CA SER A 53 -9.82 3.49 2.99
C SER A 53 -8.50 3.55 2.21
N ALA A 54 -7.64 2.53 2.33
CA ALA A 54 -6.39 2.47 1.57
C ALA A 54 -6.65 2.47 0.05
N LEU A 55 -7.58 1.61 -0.41
CA LEU A 55 -7.97 1.54 -1.83
C LEU A 55 -8.53 2.87 -2.34
N VAL A 56 -9.48 3.47 -1.60
CA VAL A 56 -10.09 4.75 -1.99
C VAL A 56 -9.04 5.87 -2.01
N THR A 57 -8.13 5.91 -1.06
CA THR A 57 -7.06 6.92 -1.03
C THR A 57 -6.16 6.80 -2.27
N GLN A 58 -5.82 5.58 -2.69
CA GLN A 58 -5.06 5.35 -3.92
C GLN A 58 -5.85 5.81 -5.16
N GLU A 59 -7.13 5.48 -5.27
CA GLU A 59 -7.96 5.90 -6.40
C GLU A 59 -8.14 7.43 -6.45
N VAL A 60 -8.29 8.08 -5.31
CA VAL A 60 -8.28 9.56 -5.23
C VAL A 60 -6.92 10.11 -5.70
N GLY A 61 -5.81 9.50 -5.29
CA GLY A 61 -4.48 9.87 -5.80
C GLY A 61 -4.41 9.83 -7.34
N LYS A 62 -4.98 8.80 -7.97
CA LYS A 62 -5.05 8.71 -9.44
C LYS A 62 -5.89 9.84 -10.05
N THR A 63 -6.97 10.26 -9.41
CA THR A 63 -7.77 11.41 -9.89
C THR A 63 -7.03 12.73 -9.79
N LEU A 64 -6.06 12.84 -8.89
CA LEU A 64 -5.14 13.97 -8.77
C LEU A 64 -3.93 13.86 -9.72
N GLY A 65 -3.89 12.86 -10.59
CA GLY A 65 -2.81 12.67 -11.56
C GLY A 65 -1.60 11.91 -11.03
N LEU A 66 -1.63 11.38 -9.81
CA LEU A 66 -0.57 10.51 -9.31
C LEU A 66 -0.59 9.18 -10.07
N LEU A 67 0.58 8.69 -10.43
CA LEU A 67 0.78 7.39 -11.06
C LEU A 67 1.26 6.38 -10.01
N ASN A 68 1.02 5.09 -10.27
CA ASN A 68 1.54 4.04 -9.42
C ASN A 68 3.07 4.11 -9.33
N ASN A 69 3.61 3.99 -8.12
CA ASN A 69 5.04 4.06 -7.84
C ASN A 69 5.52 2.77 -7.17
N TYR A 70 5.96 1.80 -7.97
CA TYR A 70 6.43 0.49 -7.52
C TYR A 70 7.89 0.49 -7.02
N ALA A 71 8.53 1.66 -6.92
CA ALA A 71 9.82 1.79 -6.25
C ALA A 71 9.68 2.20 -4.78
N ALA A 72 8.48 2.57 -4.35
CA ALA A 72 8.26 3.09 -3.00
C ALA A 72 8.40 2.00 -1.93
N SER A 73 7.95 0.77 -2.20
CA SER A 73 8.04 -0.38 -1.28
C SER A 73 9.45 -0.68 -0.79
N THR A 74 10.47 -0.41 -1.62
CA THR A 74 11.88 -0.69 -1.30
C THR A 74 12.59 0.45 -0.56
N ALA A 75 11.93 1.57 -0.34
CA ALA A 75 12.54 2.74 0.29
C ALA A 75 12.77 2.57 1.81
N TYR A 76 12.00 1.68 2.45
CA TYR A 76 12.13 1.39 3.87
C TYR A 76 12.76 0.02 4.08
N SER A 77 13.60 -0.10 5.13
CA SER A 77 14.21 -1.39 5.43
C SER A 77 13.18 -2.39 5.97
N THR A 78 13.36 -3.67 5.63
CA THR A 78 12.55 -4.77 6.16
C THR A 78 12.53 -4.78 7.71
N ALA A 79 13.63 -4.37 8.34
CA ALA A 79 13.72 -4.24 9.80
C ALA A 79 12.79 -3.11 10.33
N ASN A 80 12.75 -1.96 9.64
CA ASN A 80 11.89 -0.84 10.01
C ASN A 80 10.40 -1.18 9.90
N LEU A 81 10.03 -1.98 8.90
CA LEU A 81 8.65 -2.45 8.71
C LEU A 81 8.14 -3.37 9.83
N ARG A 82 9.05 -3.89 10.65
CA ARG A 82 8.77 -4.67 11.86
C ARG A 82 8.81 -3.84 13.15
N SER A 83 9.05 -2.55 13.05
CA SER A 83 9.07 -1.62 14.17
C SER A 83 7.73 -0.90 14.33
N ALA A 84 7.08 -1.07 15.48
CA ALA A 84 5.83 -0.37 15.78
C ALA A 84 5.99 1.15 15.74
N LYS A 85 7.09 1.67 16.29
CA LYS A 85 7.39 3.10 16.27
C LYS A 85 7.53 3.60 14.83
N PHE A 86 8.37 2.96 14.03
CA PHE A 86 8.63 3.38 12.66
C PHE A 86 7.36 3.35 11.81
N THR A 87 6.62 2.23 11.85
CA THR A 87 5.42 2.06 11.03
C THR A 87 4.26 2.96 11.46
N SER A 88 4.21 3.41 12.72
CA SER A 88 3.22 4.39 13.16
C SER A 88 3.50 5.80 12.61
N GLU A 89 4.78 6.16 12.47
CA GLU A 89 5.22 7.48 12.01
C GLU A 89 5.26 7.59 10.48
N HIS A 90 5.70 6.54 9.77
CA HIS A 90 6.01 6.56 8.34
C HIS A 90 5.09 5.70 7.46
N GLY A 91 4.25 4.84 8.03
CA GLY A 91 3.49 3.86 7.26
C GLY A 91 4.36 2.68 6.81
N LEU A 92 3.96 2.02 5.72
CA LEU A 92 4.67 0.85 5.16
C LEU A 92 5.51 1.20 3.93
N ALA A 93 5.16 2.24 3.23
CA ALA A 93 5.89 2.78 2.08
C ALA A 93 5.74 4.30 2.06
N PRO A 94 6.70 5.05 1.47
CA PRO A 94 6.60 6.50 1.34
C PRO A 94 5.50 6.96 0.37
N SER A 95 4.83 6.04 -0.32
CA SER A 95 3.72 6.33 -1.22
C SER A 95 2.56 5.35 -1.04
N ILE A 96 1.33 5.89 -1.00
CA ILE A 96 0.10 5.10 -1.08
C ILE A 96 -0.13 4.56 -2.50
N MET A 97 0.60 5.08 -3.49
CA MET A 97 0.52 4.66 -4.89
C MET A 97 1.33 3.40 -5.18
N ASP A 98 1.98 2.81 -4.18
CA ASP A 98 2.54 1.46 -4.27
C ASP A 98 1.43 0.40 -4.28
N GLY A 99 1.69 -0.76 -4.87
CA GLY A 99 0.70 -1.83 -5.02
C GLY A 99 0.46 -2.65 -3.75
N GLU A 100 1.39 -2.65 -2.79
CA GLU A 100 1.27 -3.43 -1.57
C GLU A 100 0.65 -2.62 -0.43
N PHE A 101 -0.52 -3.07 0.01
CA PHE A 101 -1.22 -2.42 1.13
C PHE A 101 -0.93 -3.07 2.49
N TYR A 102 -0.47 -4.33 2.52
CA TYR A 102 -0.43 -5.10 3.75
C TYR A 102 1.00 -5.49 4.15
N ASN A 103 1.26 -5.41 5.46
CA ASN A 103 2.55 -5.72 6.03
C ASN A 103 2.75 -7.24 6.20
N TYR A 104 3.13 -7.92 5.13
CA TYR A 104 3.37 -9.37 5.16
C TYR A 104 4.71 -9.76 5.79
N VAL A 105 5.62 -8.79 6.03
CA VAL A 105 6.93 -9.07 6.67
C VAL A 105 6.85 -9.09 8.19
N ALA A 106 5.85 -8.45 8.79
CA ALA A 106 5.62 -8.48 10.22
C ALA A 106 5.41 -9.91 10.73
N GLN A 107 5.90 -10.19 11.93
CA GLN A 107 5.84 -11.53 12.56
C GLN A 107 4.96 -11.49 13.81
N PRO A 108 4.46 -12.64 14.31
CA PRO A 108 3.64 -12.69 15.52
C PRO A 108 4.28 -12.06 16.77
N SER A 109 5.61 -11.95 16.80
CA SER A 109 6.36 -11.26 17.84
C SER A 109 6.29 -9.74 17.77
N ASP A 110 5.98 -9.18 16.61
CA ASP A 110 6.09 -7.76 16.31
C ASP A 110 4.78 -7.04 16.69
N LYS A 111 4.61 -6.80 17.99
CA LYS A 111 3.40 -6.19 18.54
C LYS A 111 3.32 -4.71 18.22
N GLY A 112 2.11 -4.26 17.86
CA GLY A 112 1.81 -2.85 17.61
C GLY A 112 2.30 -2.31 16.26
N VAL A 113 2.89 -3.14 15.39
CA VAL A 113 3.24 -2.75 14.03
C VAL A 113 1.97 -2.44 13.23
N ARG A 114 2.06 -1.46 12.34
CA ARG A 114 1.01 -1.18 11.37
C ARG A 114 0.92 -2.33 10.36
N LEU A 115 -0.29 -2.82 10.13
CA LEU A 115 -0.52 -3.96 9.23
C LEU A 115 -1.07 -3.55 7.86
N ILE A 116 -1.41 -2.27 7.69
CA ILE A 116 -1.95 -1.73 6.44
C ILE A 116 -1.37 -0.34 6.14
N ASN A 117 -1.08 -0.09 4.87
CA ASN A 117 -0.65 1.21 4.38
C ASN A 117 -1.87 2.05 3.94
N ASN A 118 -2.39 2.85 4.85
CA ASN A 118 -3.54 3.72 4.61
C ASN A 118 -3.23 5.19 4.95
N VAL A 119 -1.98 5.58 4.87
CA VAL A 119 -1.51 6.94 5.15
C VAL A 119 -0.75 7.51 3.96
N LEU A 120 -0.87 8.83 3.79
CA LEU A 120 -0.08 9.55 2.77
C LEU A 120 1.38 9.63 3.21
N GLY A 121 2.25 9.13 2.36
CA GLY A 121 3.68 9.13 2.58
C GLY A 121 4.39 10.42 2.16
N GLU A 122 5.70 10.45 2.37
CA GLU A 122 6.55 11.60 2.01
C GLU A 122 6.62 11.79 0.50
N TYR A 123 6.62 10.69 -0.27
CA TYR A 123 6.59 10.76 -1.73
C TYR A 123 5.30 11.37 -2.26
N ASP A 124 4.16 11.00 -1.67
CA ASP A 124 2.86 11.51 -2.12
C ASP A 124 2.78 13.04 -1.94
N ARG A 125 3.22 13.54 -0.78
CA ARG A 125 3.29 14.98 -0.51
C ARG A 125 4.22 15.70 -1.47
N TYR A 126 5.37 15.10 -1.74
CA TYR A 126 6.34 15.62 -2.71
C TYR A 126 5.75 15.68 -4.12
N ALA A 127 5.06 14.62 -4.58
CA ALA A 127 4.48 14.55 -5.91
C ALA A 127 3.33 15.56 -6.08
N ILE A 128 2.49 15.72 -5.05
CA ILE A 128 1.44 16.74 -5.03
C ILE A 128 2.06 18.16 -5.02
N GLU A 129 3.09 18.39 -4.22
CA GLU A 129 3.79 19.67 -4.20
C GLU A 129 4.39 20.00 -5.58
N TRP A 130 5.01 19.02 -6.23
CA TRP A 130 5.56 19.18 -7.57
C TRP A 130 4.48 19.53 -8.61
N GLY A 131 3.34 18.88 -8.56
CA GLY A 131 2.28 19.04 -9.56
C GLY A 131 1.37 20.25 -9.34
N TYR A 132 1.23 20.72 -8.09
CA TYR A 132 0.21 21.72 -7.74
C TYR A 132 0.76 22.98 -7.08
N ARG A 133 2.07 23.05 -6.81
CA ARG A 133 2.65 24.23 -6.22
C ARG A 133 2.62 25.40 -7.19
N TYR A 134 1.99 26.48 -6.77
CA TYR A 134 1.96 27.75 -7.51
C TYR A 134 3.17 28.62 -7.16
N PHE A 135 3.81 29.20 -8.18
CA PHE A 135 4.96 30.10 -8.06
C PHE A 135 4.61 31.49 -8.61
N PRO A 136 4.07 32.39 -7.81
CA PRO A 136 3.60 33.70 -8.28
C PRO A 136 4.68 34.55 -8.93
N GLU A 137 5.94 34.38 -8.53
CA GLU A 137 7.10 35.13 -9.04
C GLU A 137 7.46 34.75 -10.50
N GLU A 138 6.89 33.65 -10.99
CA GLU A 138 7.17 33.07 -12.31
C GLU A 138 5.93 33.03 -13.19
N GLU A 139 4.86 33.69 -12.76
CA GLU A 139 3.61 33.75 -13.52
C GLU A 139 3.87 34.35 -14.89
N GLY A 140 3.48 33.59 -15.93
CA GLY A 140 3.71 33.98 -17.34
C GLY A 140 5.10 33.67 -17.88
N ASP A 141 6.02 33.02 -17.12
CA ASP A 141 7.31 32.57 -17.61
C ASP A 141 7.48 31.04 -17.47
N PRO A 142 6.97 30.23 -18.44
CA PRO A 142 7.05 28.78 -18.36
C PRO A 142 8.49 28.24 -18.30
N ALA A 143 9.48 28.97 -18.85
CA ALA A 143 10.87 28.54 -18.84
C ALA A 143 11.49 28.64 -17.43
N ARG A 144 11.14 29.65 -16.66
CA ARG A 144 11.55 29.81 -15.26
C ARG A 144 10.88 28.78 -14.38
N GLU A 145 9.58 28.56 -14.57
CA GLU A 145 8.84 27.54 -13.83
C GLU A 145 9.45 26.15 -14.06
N ALA A 146 9.69 25.76 -15.32
CA ALA A 146 10.34 24.49 -15.64
C ALA A 146 11.72 24.35 -14.99
N LYS A 147 12.54 25.39 -14.99
CA LYS A 147 13.85 25.38 -14.33
C LYS A 147 13.72 25.15 -12.82
N ARG A 148 12.77 25.83 -12.17
CA ARG A 148 12.53 25.68 -10.74
C ARG A 148 12.03 24.29 -10.38
N LEU A 149 11.16 23.70 -11.19
CA LEU A 149 10.70 22.32 -11.01
C LEU A 149 11.85 21.32 -11.12
N VAL A 150 12.77 21.52 -12.07
CA VAL A 150 13.98 20.70 -12.17
C VAL A 150 14.86 20.86 -10.92
N GLU A 151 15.06 22.06 -10.42
CA GLU A 151 15.82 22.31 -9.19
C GLU A 151 15.15 21.65 -7.98
N PHE A 152 13.82 21.69 -7.89
CA PHE A 152 13.05 21.04 -6.86
C PHE A 152 13.26 19.53 -6.85
N VAL A 153 13.20 18.89 -8.01
CA VAL A 153 13.47 17.45 -8.18
C VAL A 153 14.90 17.12 -7.80
N ASN A 154 15.89 17.86 -8.32
CA ASN A 154 17.31 17.60 -8.11
C ASN A 154 17.73 17.65 -6.64
N LYS A 155 17.05 18.45 -5.81
CA LYS A 155 17.31 18.49 -4.37
C LYS A 155 16.93 17.18 -3.64
N LYS A 156 16.08 16.36 -4.24
CA LYS A 156 15.49 15.18 -3.59
C LYS A 156 15.87 13.85 -4.26
N VAL A 157 16.32 13.87 -5.51
CA VAL A 157 16.54 12.68 -6.34
C VAL A 157 17.53 11.66 -5.75
N ALA A 158 18.47 12.10 -4.92
CA ALA A 158 19.44 11.23 -4.27
C ALA A 158 18.85 10.43 -3.08
N ASN A 159 17.68 10.80 -2.59
CA ASN A 159 17.02 10.12 -1.47
C ASN A 159 16.06 9.04 -2.00
N PRO A 160 16.23 7.77 -1.63
CA PRO A 160 15.38 6.66 -2.08
C PRO A 160 13.88 6.87 -1.83
N ILE A 161 13.49 7.64 -0.82
CA ILE A 161 12.10 7.97 -0.49
C ILE A 161 11.39 8.66 -1.68
N TYR A 162 12.11 9.44 -2.48
CA TYR A 162 11.56 10.19 -3.60
C TYR A 162 11.78 9.51 -4.96
N ARG A 163 12.23 8.25 -4.95
CA ARG A 163 12.39 7.46 -6.16
C ARG A 163 11.01 7.14 -6.75
N TYR A 164 10.93 7.22 -8.08
CA TYR A 164 9.74 6.87 -8.84
C TYR A 164 10.06 5.79 -9.86
N ALA A 165 9.22 4.77 -9.93
CA ALA A 165 9.23 3.82 -11.03
C ALA A 165 7.82 3.30 -11.32
N PRO A 166 7.35 3.41 -12.58
CA PRO A 166 6.09 2.81 -13.01
C PRO A 166 6.22 1.29 -13.12
N ARG A 167 5.10 0.62 -13.34
CA ARG A 167 5.10 -0.82 -13.66
C ARG A 167 5.97 -1.10 -14.88
N GLN A 168 6.87 -2.07 -14.74
CA GLN A 168 7.75 -2.48 -15.82
C GLN A 168 7.10 -3.63 -16.62
N THR A 169 7.02 -3.48 -17.93
CA THR A 169 6.56 -4.54 -18.84
C THR A 169 7.58 -5.67 -18.93
N TYR A 170 8.87 -5.31 -18.88
CA TYR A 170 9.99 -6.23 -18.80
C TYR A 170 10.74 -5.92 -17.51
N SER A 171 11.06 -6.93 -16.70
CA SER A 171 11.76 -6.75 -15.42
C SER A 171 13.22 -6.31 -15.66
N VAL A 172 13.42 -5.02 -15.96
CA VAL A 172 14.72 -4.41 -16.19
C VAL A 172 15.38 -4.09 -14.85
N ASP A 173 14.60 -3.56 -13.91
CA ASP A 173 15.08 -3.24 -12.57
C ASP A 173 14.46 -4.22 -11.56
N PRO A 174 15.26 -5.11 -10.95
CA PRO A 174 14.76 -6.10 -10.01
C PRO A 174 14.24 -5.49 -8.70
N THR A 175 14.52 -4.22 -8.43
CA THR A 175 14.06 -3.49 -7.24
C THR A 175 12.71 -2.79 -7.46
N VAL A 176 12.12 -2.92 -8.64
CA VAL A 176 10.83 -2.34 -8.98
C VAL A 176 9.86 -3.48 -9.27
N ARG A 177 9.10 -3.88 -8.28
CA ARG A 177 8.13 -4.97 -8.36
C ARG A 177 6.77 -4.52 -7.83
N THR A 178 5.74 -5.20 -8.27
CA THR A 178 4.42 -5.14 -7.66
C THR A 178 4.37 -6.11 -6.49
N GLU A 179 3.70 -5.75 -5.42
CA GLU A 179 3.43 -6.66 -4.28
C GLU A 179 4.69 -7.08 -3.49
N ASP A 180 5.75 -6.26 -3.51
CA ASP A 180 6.93 -6.42 -2.67
C ASP A 180 6.93 -5.41 -1.52
N LEU A 181 7.76 -5.63 -0.50
CA LEU A 181 7.87 -4.78 0.66
C LEU A 181 9.25 -4.91 1.30
N GLY A 182 9.89 -3.76 1.56
CA GLY A 182 11.21 -3.70 2.18
C GLY A 182 12.38 -3.73 1.19
N ASP A 183 13.53 -3.28 1.67
CA ASP A 183 14.77 -3.17 0.89
C ASP A 183 15.47 -4.51 0.62
N ASP A 184 15.20 -5.51 1.47
CA ASP A 184 15.74 -6.87 1.34
C ASP A 184 14.64 -7.85 0.92
N HIS A 185 14.52 -8.07 -0.39
CA HIS A 185 13.52 -8.97 -0.96
C HIS A 185 13.65 -10.42 -0.50
N LEU A 186 14.88 -10.90 -0.24
CA LEU A 186 15.11 -12.26 0.23
C LEU A 186 14.62 -12.41 1.68
N MET A 187 14.95 -11.44 2.52
CA MET A 187 14.48 -11.40 3.92
C MET A 187 12.96 -11.27 3.96
N SER A 188 12.38 -10.33 3.20
CA SER A 188 10.94 -10.10 3.15
C SER A 188 10.18 -11.34 2.68
N SER A 189 10.64 -11.99 1.60
CA SER A 189 10.04 -13.24 1.12
C SER A 189 10.16 -14.36 2.15
N THR A 190 11.29 -14.48 2.83
CA THR A 190 11.50 -15.47 3.90
C THR A 190 10.52 -15.27 5.05
N LEU A 191 10.30 -14.03 5.47
CA LEU A 191 9.35 -13.69 6.53
C LEU A 191 7.90 -13.96 6.11
N GLY A 192 7.53 -13.59 4.87
CA GLY A 192 6.22 -13.90 4.31
C GLY A 192 5.96 -15.41 4.23
N MET A 193 6.95 -16.21 3.79
CA MET A 193 6.84 -17.68 3.77
C MET A 193 6.70 -18.29 5.16
N LYS A 194 7.35 -17.74 6.19
CA LYS A 194 7.13 -18.15 7.58
C LYS A 194 5.68 -17.91 8.03
N ASN A 195 5.12 -16.74 7.70
CA ASN A 195 3.73 -16.45 8.01
C ASN A 195 2.78 -17.42 7.31
N LEU A 196 2.99 -17.72 6.02
CA LEU A 196 2.19 -18.69 5.28
C LEU A 196 2.29 -20.11 5.87
N ALA A 197 3.46 -20.52 6.34
CA ALA A 197 3.62 -21.80 7.02
C ALA A 197 2.80 -21.89 8.32
N ILE A 198 2.74 -20.81 9.09
CA ILE A 198 1.90 -20.72 10.31
C ILE A 198 0.42 -20.78 9.91
N ILE A 199 -0.01 -19.99 8.94
CA ILE A 199 -1.41 -20.00 8.45
C ILE A 199 -1.80 -21.43 8.04
N ARG A 200 -0.99 -22.07 7.21
CA ARG A 200 -1.26 -23.45 6.75
C ARG A 200 -1.41 -24.43 7.90
N SER A 201 -0.57 -24.34 8.93
CA SER A 201 -0.61 -25.25 10.07
C SER A 201 -1.82 -25.04 10.99
N GLN A 202 -2.36 -23.81 11.05
CA GLN A 202 -3.44 -23.43 11.96
C GLN A 202 -4.80 -23.26 11.30
N LEU A 203 -4.86 -23.26 9.97
CA LEU A 203 -6.07 -22.97 9.19
C LEU A 203 -7.27 -23.84 9.61
N GLY A 204 -7.06 -25.15 9.76
CA GLY A 204 -8.13 -26.07 10.15
C GLY A 204 -8.70 -25.75 11.54
N GLN A 205 -7.85 -25.37 12.48
CA GLN A 205 -8.29 -24.97 13.82
C GLN A 205 -9.04 -23.65 13.82
N TRP A 206 -8.59 -22.68 13.00
CA TRP A 206 -9.26 -21.37 12.89
C TRP A 206 -10.65 -21.53 12.29
N ILE A 207 -10.82 -22.35 11.25
CA ILE A 207 -12.13 -22.62 10.64
C ILE A 207 -13.06 -23.29 11.66
N GLN A 208 -12.60 -24.30 12.41
CA GLN A 208 -13.42 -24.98 13.41
C GLN A 208 -13.88 -24.08 14.56
N ASN A 209 -13.10 -23.04 14.88
CA ASN A 209 -13.40 -22.10 15.94
C ASN A 209 -14.17 -20.86 15.48
N ASP A 210 -14.46 -20.74 14.18
CA ASP A 210 -15.22 -19.63 13.63
C ASP A 210 -16.74 -19.88 13.85
N PRO A 211 -17.44 -18.99 14.58
CA PRO A 211 -18.87 -19.14 14.84
C PRO A 211 -19.74 -19.02 13.59
N ASP A 212 -19.18 -18.47 12.50
CA ASP A 212 -19.86 -18.26 11.22
C ASP A 212 -19.50 -19.33 10.16
N SER A 213 -18.77 -20.40 10.55
CA SER A 213 -18.34 -21.49 9.66
C SER A 213 -19.39 -22.58 9.52
#